data_db9df40a7017a50613ff0d1553887cc8
#
_entry.id   db9df40a7017a50613ff0d1553887cc8
#
_cell.length_a   1.000
_cell.length_b   1.000
_cell.length_c   1.000
_cell.angle_alpha   90.00
_cell.angle_beta   90.00
_cell.angle_gamma   90.00
#
_symmetry.space_group_name_H-M   'P 1'
#
loop_
_entity.id
_entity.type
_entity.pdbx_description
1 polymer ?
#
loop_
_entity_poly.entity_id
_entity_poly.type
_entity_poly.pdbx_seq_one_letter_code
_entity_poly.pdbx_strand_id
1 'polypeptide(L)'
;MRGYIAAHMTDTLKIASWNINSVRFRMDIVTRFLAEAAPDILCLQETKVVDEDFPHAPLRALGYDHIVIHGQRMHHGVAILSKVPLVEEDRFDWQANGEARHVGVRLPNGLRLENVYVPAGGDVPDRAANPKFGQKLDFVERMTRWSEGLRGIPTLLVGDFNIAPLESDVWSHKQLLDVVSHTPIEVEALGRLQAANDWVDLGRRFVPPPQRLYTWWSYRAKDWAASDRGRRLDHMWASADVAATATGHRVFEDCRSWLKPSDHIPLMTEFAL
;
A
#
# COMPACT_ATOMS: atom_id res chain seq x y z
N MET A 1 33.80 -4.18 24.91
CA MET A 1 32.56 -4.97 24.96
C MET A 1 31.42 -4.01 25.32
N ARG A 2 30.67 -3.48 24.35
CA ARG A 2 29.44 -2.71 24.59
C ARG A 2 28.30 -3.66 24.26
N GLY A 3 27.52 -4.00 25.29
CA GLY A 3 26.36 -4.88 25.17
C GLY A 3 25.34 -4.27 24.24
N TYR A 4 25.00 -5.00 23.19
CA TYR A 4 23.77 -4.77 22.43
C TYR A 4 22.60 -5.03 23.39
N ILE A 5 21.89 -3.98 23.73
CA ILE A 5 20.59 -4.10 24.39
C ILE A 5 19.69 -4.75 23.34
N ALA A 6 19.36 -6.03 23.55
CA ALA A 6 18.32 -6.69 22.79
C ALA A 6 17.02 -5.89 23.01
N ALA A 7 16.60 -5.14 22.02
CA ALA A 7 15.27 -4.58 22.01
C ALA A 7 14.30 -5.76 22.19
N HIS A 8 13.42 -5.70 23.20
CA HIS A 8 12.34 -6.66 23.35
C HIS A 8 11.51 -6.63 22.08
N MET A 9 11.77 -7.56 21.17
CA MET A 9 10.85 -7.83 20.08
C MET A 9 9.58 -8.36 20.73
N THR A 10 8.48 -7.66 20.54
CA THR A 10 7.16 -8.20 20.84
C THR A 10 6.98 -9.47 20.00
N ASP A 11 6.27 -10.47 20.51
CA ASP A 11 5.99 -11.73 19.79
C ASP A 11 5.18 -11.51 18.49
N THR A 12 4.88 -10.26 18.16
CA THR A 12 4.09 -9.84 17.00
C THR A 12 4.70 -8.64 16.30
N LEU A 13 4.56 -8.59 14.97
CA LEU A 13 4.93 -7.46 14.11
C LEU A 13 3.67 -6.92 13.42
N LYS A 14 3.39 -5.63 13.60
CA LYS A 14 2.25 -4.92 12.99
C LYS A 14 2.73 -4.04 11.84
N ILE A 15 2.31 -4.36 10.62
CA ILE A 15 2.65 -3.58 9.43
C ILE A 15 1.38 -3.00 8.84
N ALA A 16 1.37 -1.67 8.64
CA ALA A 16 0.26 -0.94 8.05
C ALA A 16 0.64 -0.33 6.69
N SER A 17 -0.37 -0.12 5.84
CA SER A 17 -0.25 0.58 4.55
C SER A 17 -1.35 1.63 4.42
N TRP A 18 -1.02 2.81 3.90
CA TRP A 18 -1.97 3.91 3.72
C TRP A 18 -1.57 4.86 2.60
N ASN A 19 -2.38 4.99 1.57
CA ASN A 19 -2.27 6.12 0.67
C ASN A 19 -2.77 7.38 1.40
N ILE A 20 -1.83 8.26 1.76
CA ILE A 20 -2.13 9.43 2.60
C ILE A 20 -2.53 10.66 1.80
N ASN A 21 -2.33 10.65 0.49
CA ASN A 21 -2.68 11.78 -0.37
C ASN A 21 -2.18 13.13 0.16
N SER A 22 -0.86 13.27 0.29
CA SER A 22 -0.08 14.38 0.88
C SER A 22 0.15 14.25 2.39
N VAL A 23 1.35 13.80 2.75
CA VAL A 23 1.76 13.59 4.14
C VAL A 23 1.81 14.89 4.94
N ARG A 24 2.28 16.00 4.35
CA ARG A 24 2.35 17.30 5.05
C ARG A 24 0.96 17.86 5.36
N PHE A 25 0.02 17.73 4.44
CA PHE A 25 -1.35 18.23 4.63
C PHE A 25 -2.13 17.39 5.66
N ARG A 26 -1.75 16.12 5.83
CA ARG A 26 -2.45 15.14 6.66
C ARG A 26 -1.62 14.61 7.83
N MET A 27 -0.57 15.35 8.24
CA MET A 27 0.30 14.91 9.34
C MET A 27 -0.49 14.68 10.64
N ASP A 28 -1.51 15.49 10.92
CA ASP A 28 -2.32 15.34 12.12
C ASP A 28 -3.02 13.97 12.19
N ILE A 29 -3.57 13.50 11.06
CA ILE A 29 -4.22 12.19 11.01
C ILE A 29 -3.21 11.04 10.93
N VAL A 30 -2.02 11.25 10.35
CA VAL A 30 -0.94 10.27 10.39
C VAL A 30 -0.48 10.04 11.82
N THR A 31 -0.16 11.10 12.56
CA THR A 31 0.29 11.00 13.95
C THR A 31 -0.80 10.43 14.85
N ARG A 32 -2.06 10.78 14.63
CA ARG A 32 -3.20 10.19 15.32
C ARG A 32 -3.29 8.68 15.08
N PHE A 33 -3.21 8.23 13.83
CA PHE A 33 -3.23 6.82 13.47
C PHE A 33 -2.06 6.06 14.12
N LEU A 34 -0.86 6.62 14.06
CA LEU A 34 0.33 6.04 14.69
C LEU A 34 0.20 5.91 16.22
N ALA A 35 -0.48 6.86 16.87
CA ALA A 35 -0.73 6.81 18.32
C ALA A 35 -1.82 5.81 18.69
N GLU A 36 -2.93 5.74 17.92
CA GLU A 36 -4.10 4.90 18.25
C GLU A 36 -3.92 3.44 17.82
N ALA A 37 -3.43 3.19 16.60
CA ALA A 37 -3.26 1.84 16.05
C ALA A 37 -1.89 1.24 16.40
N ALA A 38 -0.90 2.09 16.67
CA ALA A 38 0.46 1.74 17.06
C ALA A 38 1.12 0.64 16.18
N PRO A 39 1.13 0.75 14.84
CA PRO A 39 1.87 -0.18 14.02
C PRO A 39 3.38 -0.09 14.34
N ASP A 40 4.13 -1.17 14.08
CA ASP A 40 5.59 -1.14 14.15
C ASP A 40 6.16 -0.52 12.87
N ILE A 41 5.47 -0.73 11.73
CA ILE A 41 5.84 -0.18 10.44
C ILE A 41 4.60 0.39 9.74
N LEU A 42 4.73 1.60 9.16
CA LEU A 42 3.72 2.21 8.30
C LEU A 42 4.30 2.54 6.92
N CYS A 43 3.71 1.95 5.89
CA CYS A 43 4.01 2.25 4.48
C CYS A 43 3.03 3.32 3.98
N LEU A 44 3.56 4.43 3.44
CA LEU A 44 2.78 5.52 2.90
C LEU A 44 2.92 5.61 1.39
N GLN A 45 1.83 5.92 0.68
CA GLN A 45 1.81 6.27 -0.72
C GLN A 45 1.26 7.69 -0.89
N GLU A 46 1.55 8.32 -2.02
CA GLU A 46 1.22 9.72 -2.32
C GLU A 46 1.69 10.71 -1.25
N THR A 47 2.94 10.60 -0.83
CA THR A 47 3.51 11.54 0.16
C THR A 47 3.59 12.97 -0.37
N LYS A 48 3.72 13.16 -1.71
CA LYS A 48 3.69 14.44 -2.45
C LYS A 48 4.70 15.47 -1.94
N VAL A 49 5.83 15.00 -1.46
CA VAL A 49 6.91 15.81 -0.89
C VAL A 49 8.26 15.21 -1.28
N VAL A 50 9.27 16.06 -1.51
CA VAL A 50 10.66 15.60 -1.74
C VAL A 50 11.30 15.14 -0.43
N ASP A 51 12.37 14.36 -0.52
CA ASP A 51 13.00 13.74 0.65
C ASP A 51 13.45 14.78 1.69
N GLU A 52 13.99 15.92 1.24
CA GLU A 52 14.51 17.00 2.10
C GLU A 52 13.40 17.71 2.90
N ASP A 53 12.20 17.79 2.36
CA ASP A 53 11.04 18.47 2.96
C ASP A 53 10.14 17.50 3.76
N PHE A 54 10.51 16.23 3.88
CA PHE A 54 9.70 15.23 4.56
C PHE A 54 9.61 15.52 6.08
N PRO A 55 8.43 15.45 6.70
CA PRO A 55 8.22 15.86 8.09
C PRO A 55 8.67 14.79 9.10
N HIS A 56 9.98 14.65 9.33
CA HIS A 56 10.56 13.65 10.23
C HIS A 56 10.22 13.87 11.71
N ALA A 57 10.23 15.12 12.19
CA ALA A 57 10.19 15.41 13.62
C ALA A 57 8.97 14.83 14.34
N PRO A 58 7.71 15.02 13.89
CA PRO A 58 6.54 14.47 14.56
C PRO A 58 6.50 12.94 14.56
N LEU A 59 7.12 12.29 13.56
CA LEU A 59 7.17 10.84 13.43
C LEU A 59 8.20 10.23 14.39
N ARG A 60 9.39 10.84 14.48
CA ARG A 60 10.43 10.45 15.45
C ARG A 60 9.97 10.62 16.90
N ALA A 61 9.17 11.65 17.17
CA ALA A 61 8.57 11.83 18.50
C ALA A 61 7.64 10.67 18.92
N LEU A 62 7.16 9.86 17.98
CA LEU A 62 6.36 8.66 18.20
C LEU A 62 7.18 7.35 18.11
N GLY A 63 8.52 7.47 18.02
CA GLY A 63 9.43 6.31 18.00
C GLY A 63 9.69 5.72 16.61
N TYR A 64 9.26 6.39 15.53
CA TYR A 64 9.57 5.96 14.15
C TYR A 64 10.91 6.57 13.73
N ASP A 65 12.00 6.00 14.24
CA ASP A 65 13.36 6.51 14.03
C ASP A 65 13.96 6.12 12.67
N HIS A 66 13.46 5.02 12.09
CA HIS A 66 13.91 4.49 10.81
C HIS A 66 12.91 4.87 9.72
N ILE A 67 13.29 5.82 8.86
CA ILE A 67 12.43 6.37 7.81
C ILE A 67 13.16 6.29 6.48
N VAL A 68 12.60 5.53 5.53
CA VAL A 68 13.09 5.43 4.15
C VAL A 68 12.08 6.08 3.23
N ILE A 69 12.52 7.00 2.37
CA ILE A 69 11.66 7.84 1.54
C ILE A 69 12.14 7.76 0.10
N HIS A 70 11.21 7.68 -0.83
CA HIS A 70 11.41 7.99 -2.24
C HIS A 70 10.36 9.04 -2.60
N GLY A 71 10.75 10.32 -2.43
CA GLY A 71 9.84 11.47 -2.51
C GLY A 71 9.79 12.10 -3.89
N GLN A 72 8.68 12.79 -4.16
CA GLN A 72 8.51 13.59 -5.37
C GLN A 72 7.66 14.81 -5.05
N ARG A 73 8.05 15.97 -5.61
CA ARG A 73 7.32 17.23 -5.38
C ARG A 73 5.93 17.18 -5.98
N MET A 74 4.91 17.50 -5.18
CA MET A 74 3.49 17.67 -5.55
C MET A 74 2.78 16.38 -6.05
N HIS A 75 3.51 15.38 -6.49
CA HIS A 75 2.95 14.15 -7.07
C HIS A 75 3.62 12.92 -6.48
N HIS A 76 2.95 11.76 -6.49
CA HIS A 76 3.54 10.47 -6.11
C HIS A 76 4.26 10.50 -4.75
N GLY A 77 5.36 9.81 -4.65
CA GLY A 77 6.16 9.65 -3.44
C GLY A 77 5.66 8.51 -2.55
N VAL A 78 6.59 7.70 -2.09
CA VAL A 78 6.36 6.60 -1.15
C VAL A 78 7.32 6.70 0.02
N ALA A 79 6.91 6.20 1.20
CA ALA A 79 7.76 6.17 2.38
C ALA A 79 7.46 4.94 3.24
N ILE A 80 8.47 4.49 3.97
CA ILE A 80 8.34 3.46 5.01
C ILE A 80 8.83 4.05 6.32
N LEU A 81 7.95 4.10 7.31
CA LEU A 81 8.20 4.59 8.66
C LEU A 81 8.28 3.38 9.59
N SER A 82 9.32 3.25 10.41
CA SER A 82 9.53 2.07 11.23
C SER A 82 10.12 2.38 12.60
N LYS A 83 9.66 1.63 13.61
CA LYS A 83 10.27 1.57 14.94
C LYS A 83 11.43 0.59 14.99
N VAL A 84 11.46 -0.39 14.06
CA VAL A 84 12.54 -1.36 13.96
C VAL A 84 13.55 -0.94 12.88
N PRO A 85 14.82 -1.33 12.99
CA PRO A 85 15.82 -1.01 11.98
C PRO A 85 15.43 -1.49 10.58
N LEU A 86 15.75 -0.69 9.57
CA LEU A 86 15.53 -0.99 8.16
C LEU A 86 16.85 -0.90 7.39
N VAL A 87 17.03 -1.77 6.42
CA VAL A 87 18.06 -1.65 5.39
C VAL A 87 17.37 -1.38 4.06
N GLU A 88 17.61 -0.23 3.45
CA GLU A 88 17.11 0.08 2.12
C GLU A 88 17.73 -0.85 1.08
N GLU A 89 16.91 -1.42 0.18
CA GLU A 89 17.37 -2.31 -0.86
C GLU A 89 17.21 -1.69 -2.25
N ASP A 90 15.98 -1.41 -2.65
CA ASP A 90 15.67 -1.06 -4.04
C ASP A 90 14.69 0.11 -4.16
N ARG A 91 14.85 0.88 -5.24
CA ARG A 91 13.90 1.87 -5.75
C ARG A 91 13.70 1.61 -7.23
N PHE A 92 12.68 0.86 -7.60
CA PHE A 92 12.41 0.57 -9.01
C PHE A 92 11.60 1.68 -9.67
N ASP A 93 12.07 2.14 -10.84
CA ASP A 93 11.31 2.99 -11.74
C ASP A 93 10.73 2.13 -12.87
N TRP A 94 9.61 1.46 -12.59
CA TRP A 94 8.96 0.59 -13.58
C TRP A 94 8.32 1.35 -14.76
N GLN A 95 8.26 2.69 -14.72
CA GLN A 95 7.79 3.50 -15.85
C GLN A 95 8.93 4.07 -16.69
N ALA A 96 10.17 4.07 -16.17
CA ALA A 96 11.34 4.71 -16.79
C ALA A 96 11.11 6.20 -17.06
N ASN A 97 10.45 6.90 -16.14
CA ASN A 97 10.10 8.31 -16.24
C ASN A 97 10.46 9.12 -14.97
N GLY A 98 11.18 8.53 -14.02
CA GLY A 98 11.62 9.15 -12.78
C GLY A 98 10.53 9.35 -11.73
N GLU A 99 9.39 8.67 -11.83
CA GLU A 99 8.32 8.77 -10.84
C GLU A 99 8.62 7.94 -9.58
N ALA A 100 8.53 8.60 -8.43
CA ALA A 100 8.76 7.99 -7.11
C ALA A 100 7.55 7.15 -6.67
N ARG A 101 7.50 5.88 -7.09
CA ARG A 101 6.36 4.98 -6.88
C ARG A 101 6.69 3.70 -6.13
N HIS A 102 7.95 3.48 -5.82
CA HIS A 102 8.39 2.25 -5.17
C HIS A 102 9.56 2.50 -4.22
N VAL A 103 9.57 1.79 -3.10
CA VAL A 103 10.71 1.64 -2.20
C VAL A 103 10.66 0.28 -1.52
N GLY A 104 11.77 -0.44 -1.55
CA GLY A 104 11.97 -1.73 -0.90
C GLY A 104 12.96 -1.64 0.25
N VAL A 105 12.67 -2.37 1.34
CA VAL A 105 13.53 -2.48 2.51
C VAL A 105 13.60 -3.91 3.00
N ARG A 106 14.66 -4.23 3.76
CA ARG A 106 14.79 -5.49 4.49
C ARG A 106 14.80 -5.26 5.99
N LEU A 107 14.02 -6.08 6.70
CA LEU A 107 13.99 -6.11 8.16
C LEU A 107 15.09 -7.01 8.71
N PRO A 108 15.45 -6.87 10.01
CA PRO A 108 16.51 -7.69 10.64
C PRO A 108 16.24 -9.20 10.61
N ASN A 109 14.99 -9.63 10.57
CA ASN A 109 14.59 -11.04 10.46
C ASN A 109 14.65 -11.59 9.02
N GLY A 110 15.10 -10.77 8.05
CA GLY A 110 15.21 -11.15 6.64
C GLY A 110 13.96 -10.89 5.79
N LEU A 111 12.83 -10.47 6.40
CA LEU A 111 11.63 -10.11 5.68
C LEU A 111 11.90 -8.94 4.73
N ARG A 112 11.60 -9.12 3.46
CA ARG A 112 11.60 -8.07 2.45
C ARG A 112 10.23 -7.37 2.45
N LEU A 113 10.21 -6.05 2.56
CA LEU A 113 8.99 -5.23 2.54
C LEU A 113 9.04 -4.27 1.36
N GLU A 114 8.08 -4.40 0.47
CA GLU A 114 7.96 -3.63 -0.77
C GLU A 114 6.73 -2.72 -0.70
N ASN A 115 6.96 -1.42 -0.79
CA ASN A 115 5.90 -0.41 -0.78
C ASN A 115 5.73 0.18 -2.18
N VAL A 116 4.54 0.04 -2.77
CA VAL A 116 4.28 0.42 -4.15
C VAL A 116 3.08 1.34 -4.29
N TYR A 117 3.15 2.28 -5.24
CA TYR A 117 2.06 3.13 -5.70
C TYR A 117 1.87 2.95 -7.22
N VAL A 118 0.96 2.05 -7.60
CA VAL A 118 0.63 1.78 -9.01
C VAL A 118 -0.07 3.00 -9.62
N PRO A 119 0.23 3.39 -10.87
CA PRO A 119 -0.45 4.50 -11.53
C PRO A 119 -1.98 4.35 -11.54
N ALA A 120 -2.71 5.45 -11.28
CA ALA A 120 -4.17 5.43 -11.31
C ALA A 120 -4.75 5.08 -12.70
N GLY A 121 -4.05 5.42 -13.78
CA GLY A 121 -4.45 5.06 -15.16
C GLY A 121 -5.36 6.06 -15.85
N GLY A 122 -5.72 7.19 -15.20
CA GLY A 122 -6.61 8.22 -15.78
C GLY A 122 -8.07 7.78 -15.84
N ASP A 123 -8.86 8.40 -16.72
CA ASP A 123 -10.33 8.24 -16.72
C ASP A 123 -10.85 7.31 -17.85
N VAL A 124 -10.05 7.08 -18.90
CA VAL A 124 -10.46 6.29 -20.07
C VAL A 124 -9.66 4.99 -20.14
N PRO A 125 -10.32 3.80 -20.10
CA PRO A 125 -9.65 2.51 -20.08
C PRO A 125 -9.29 2.03 -21.51
N ASP A 126 -8.58 2.86 -22.24
CA ASP A 126 -8.12 2.58 -23.61
C ASP A 126 -6.66 3.04 -23.77
N ARG A 127 -5.76 2.12 -24.12
CA ARG A 127 -4.32 2.40 -24.30
C ARG A 127 -4.04 3.40 -25.43
N ALA A 128 -4.84 3.38 -26.48
CA ALA A 128 -4.63 4.25 -27.64
C ALA A 128 -5.14 5.67 -27.38
N ALA A 129 -6.30 5.79 -26.70
CA ALA A 129 -6.91 7.07 -26.39
C ALA A 129 -6.33 7.71 -25.11
N ASN A 130 -5.78 6.91 -24.19
CA ASN A 130 -5.28 7.36 -22.88
C ASN A 130 -3.90 6.74 -22.57
N PRO A 131 -2.81 7.45 -22.84
CA PRO A 131 -1.46 6.96 -22.54
C PRO A 131 -1.24 6.59 -21.06
N LYS A 132 -1.94 7.27 -20.10
CA LYS A 132 -1.84 6.95 -18.67
C LYS A 132 -2.36 5.56 -18.35
N PHE A 133 -3.39 5.10 -19.06
CA PHE A 133 -3.90 3.74 -18.91
C PHE A 133 -2.89 2.72 -19.43
N GLY A 134 -2.26 3.01 -20.57
CA GLY A 134 -1.15 2.20 -21.10
C GLY A 134 0.00 2.09 -20.12
N GLN A 135 0.45 3.22 -19.53
CA GLN A 135 1.51 3.28 -18.53
C GLN A 135 1.19 2.43 -17.30
N LYS A 136 -0.06 2.44 -16.83
CA LYS A 136 -0.51 1.59 -15.71
C LYS A 136 -0.35 0.10 -16.02
N LEU A 137 -0.82 -0.35 -17.18
CA LEU A 137 -0.71 -1.74 -17.59
C LEU A 137 0.76 -2.18 -17.76
N ASP A 138 1.60 -1.32 -18.33
CA ASP A 138 3.03 -1.56 -18.48
C ASP A 138 3.76 -1.62 -17.12
N PHE A 139 3.34 -0.79 -16.17
CA PHE A 139 3.84 -0.81 -14.79
C PHE A 139 3.55 -2.17 -14.14
N VAL A 140 2.30 -2.63 -14.18
CA VAL A 140 1.89 -3.93 -13.62
C VAL A 140 2.61 -5.10 -14.31
N GLU A 141 2.79 -5.04 -15.63
CA GLU A 141 3.53 -6.05 -16.38
C GLU A 141 5.01 -6.14 -15.96
N ARG A 142 5.67 -4.99 -15.73
CA ARG A 142 7.06 -4.95 -15.25
C ARG A 142 7.15 -5.42 -13.79
N MET A 143 6.18 -5.07 -12.94
CA MET A 143 6.06 -5.64 -11.59
C MET A 143 5.91 -7.16 -11.63
N THR A 144 5.14 -7.69 -12.59
CA THR A 144 4.94 -9.13 -12.76
C THR A 144 6.28 -9.84 -13.01
N ARG A 145 7.08 -9.35 -13.95
CA ARG A 145 8.42 -9.91 -14.24
C ARG A 145 9.38 -9.80 -13.06
N TRP A 146 9.37 -8.67 -12.38
CA TRP A 146 10.16 -8.48 -11.16
C TRP A 146 9.74 -9.48 -10.07
N SER A 147 8.45 -9.68 -9.89
CA SER A 147 7.85 -10.58 -8.91
C SER A 147 8.27 -12.05 -9.09
N GLU A 148 8.47 -12.49 -10.34
CA GLU A 148 8.99 -13.83 -10.65
C GLU A 148 10.36 -14.10 -10.00
N GLY A 149 11.19 -13.07 -9.87
CA GLY A 149 12.52 -13.13 -9.23
C GLY A 149 12.47 -13.22 -7.71
N LEU A 150 11.30 -13.06 -7.08
CA LEU A 150 11.12 -13.11 -5.63
C LEU A 150 10.71 -14.48 -5.10
N ARG A 151 10.53 -15.48 -5.96
CA ARG A 151 10.14 -16.83 -5.53
C ARG A 151 11.13 -17.40 -4.50
N GLY A 152 10.59 -17.84 -3.36
CA GLY A 152 11.38 -18.37 -2.25
C GLY A 152 12.07 -17.31 -1.38
N ILE A 153 11.80 -16.03 -1.61
CA ILE A 153 12.26 -14.93 -0.76
C ILE A 153 11.10 -14.46 0.13
N PRO A 154 11.23 -14.50 1.47
CA PRO A 154 10.21 -13.99 2.37
C PRO A 154 9.89 -12.52 2.06
N THR A 155 8.70 -12.27 1.51
CA THR A 155 8.36 -10.94 1.00
C THR A 155 6.93 -10.53 1.36
N LEU A 156 6.76 -9.28 1.75
CA LEU A 156 5.48 -8.60 1.90
C LEU A 156 5.42 -7.43 0.92
N LEU A 157 4.47 -7.47 -0.01
CA LEU A 157 4.20 -6.43 -1.00
C LEU A 157 2.94 -5.67 -0.60
N VAL A 158 3.06 -4.37 -0.36
CA VAL A 158 1.95 -3.53 0.11
C VAL A 158 1.81 -2.26 -0.72
N GLY A 159 0.66 -1.66 -0.67
CA GLY A 159 0.43 -0.34 -1.22
C GLY A 159 -0.89 -0.16 -1.96
N ASP A 160 -0.99 0.97 -2.64
CA ASP A 160 -2.10 1.29 -3.52
C ASP A 160 -1.84 0.72 -4.92
N PHE A 161 -2.56 -0.35 -5.26
CA PHE A 161 -2.45 -0.99 -6.57
C PHE A 161 -3.37 -0.37 -7.61
N ASN A 162 -4.28 0.53 -7.18
CA ASN A 162 -5.25 1.18 -8.03
C ASN A 162 -6.13 0.22 -8.87
N ILE A 163 -6.22 -1.05 -8.48
CA ILE A 163 -7.03 -2.10 -9.15
C ILE A 163 -7.83 -2.87 -8.10
N ALA A 164 -9.13 -2.98 -8.34
CA ALA A 164 -10.08 -3.77 -7.55
C ALA A 164 -10.40 -5.07 -8.31
N PRO A 165 -9.86 -6.24 -7.92
CA PRO A 165 -9.94 -7.45 -8.75
C PRO A 165 -11.27 -8.19 -8.71
N LEU A 166 -12.02 -8.14 -7.59
CA LEU A 166 -13.20 -8.96 -7.40
C LEU A 166 -14.50 -8.14 -7.46
N GLU A 167 -15.62 -8.80 -7.73
CA GLU A 167 -16.95 -8.19 -7.68
C GLU A 167 -17.27 -7.58 -6.30
N SER A 168 -16.82 -8.25 -5.23
CA SER A 168 -16.97 -7.78 -3.85
C SER A 168 -15.96 -6.67 -3.45
N ASP A 169 -15.03 -6.32 -4.35
CA ASP A 169 -14.08 -5.22 -4.18
C ASP A 169 -14.62 -3.86 -4.67
N VAL A 170 -15.81 -3.85 -5.26
CA VAL A 170 -16.42 -2.65 -5.83
C VAL A 170 -17.89 -2.55 -5.49
N TRP A 171 -18.39 -1.32 -5.36
CA TRP A 171 -19.80 -1.05 -5.04
C TRP A 171 -20.78 -1.55 -6.11
N SER A 172 -20.33 -1.72 -7.37
CA SER A 172 -21.15 -2.27 -8.46
C SER A 172 -20.24 -2.82 -9.57
N HIS A 173 -20.08 -4.13 -9.62
CA HIS A 173 -19.33 -4.80 -10.69
C HIS A 173 -19.81 -4.38 -12.08
N LYS A 174 -21.11 -4.50 -12.32
CA LYS A 174 -21.73 -4.19 -13.63
C LYS A 174 -21.46 -2.76 -14.13
N GLN A 175 -21.49 -1.76 -13.23
CA GLN A 175 -21.28 -0.36 -13.62
C GLN A 175 -19.80 0.00 -13.77
N LEU A 176 -18.89 -0.80 -13.23
CA LEU A 176 -17.46 -0.50 -13.21
C LEU A 176 -16.65 -1.34 -14.19
N LEU A 177 -17.25 -2.23 -14.97
CA LEU A 177 -16.57 -3.04 -15.98
C LEU A 177 -15.81 -2.20 -17.04
N ASP A 178 -16.33 -1.02 -17.36
CA ASP A 178 -15.69 -0.09 -18.31
C ASP A 178 -15.10 1.14 -17.60
N VAL A 179 -14.80 1.02 -16.31
CA VAL A 179 -14.24 2.13 -15.50
C VAL A 179 -12.86 1.72 -15.00
N VAL A 180 -11.87 2.61 -15.22
CA VAL A 180 -10.50 2.42 -14.73
C VAL A 180 -10.50 2.04 -13.25
N SER A 181 -9.68 1.09 -12.90
CA SER A 181 -9.51 0.34 -11.65
C SER A 181 -10.30 -0.97 -11.52
N HIS A 182 -11.25 -1.29 -12.43
CA HIS A 182 -12.00 -2.55 -12.37
C HIS A 182 -12.29 -3.15 -13.78
N THR A 183 -11.57 -2.70 -14.79
CA THR A 183 -11.74 -3.26 -16.14
C THR A 183 -11.19 -4.67 -16.23
N PRO A 184 -11.76 -5.54 -17.10
CA PRO A 184 -11.27 -6.92 -17.25
C PRO A 184 -9.76 -7.02 -17.52
N ILE A 185 -9.21 -6.11 -18.35
CA ILE A 185 -7.78 -6.10 -18.67
C ILE A 185 -6.90 -5.76 -17.44
N GLU A 186 -7.36 -4.86 -16.57
CA GLU A 186 -6.65 -4.54 -15.31
C GLU A 186 -6.71 -5.70 -14.33
N VAL A 187 -7.89 -6.32 -14.19
CA VAL A 187 -8.13 -7.48 -13.32
C VAL A 187 -7.27 -8.66 -13.77
N GLU A 188 -7.20 -8.92 -15.07
CA GLU A 188 -6.35 -9.97 -15.64
C GLU A 188 -4.86 -9.67 -15.41
N ALA A 189 -4.41 -8.43 -15.61
CA ALA A 189 -3.03 -8.01 -15.37
C ALA A 189 -2.64 -8.20 -13.90
N LEU A 190 -3.52 -7.81 -12.96
CA LEU A 190 -3.31 -8.02 -11.52
C LEU A 190 -3.29 -9.51 -11.17
N GLY A 191 -4.13 -10.32 -11.79
CA GLY A 191 -4.13 -11.78 -11.62
C GLY A 191 -2.82 -12.44 -12.07
N ARG A 192 -2.22 -11.96 -13.18
CA ARG A 192 -0.88 -12.41 -13.60
C ARG A 192 0.19 -12.03 -12.60
N LEU A 193 0.16 -10.81 -12.07
CA LEU A 193 1.07 -10.39 -11.00
C LEU A 193 0.94 -11.27 -9.75
N GLN A 194 -0.29 -11.58 -9.36
CA GLN A 194 -0.54 -12.47 -8.22
C GLN A 194 0.04 -13.86 -8.44
N ALA A 195 -0.15 -14.43 -9.61
CA ALA A 195 0.36 -15.75 -9.96
C ALA A 195 1.89 -15.79 -10.10
N ALA A 196 2.55 -14.68 -10.40
CA ALA A 196 3.99 -14.63 -10.65
C ALA A 196 4.85 -15.08 -9.47
N ASN A 197 4.38 -14.86 -8.23
CA ASN A 197 5.05 -15.33 -7.00
C ASN A 197 4.07 -16.06 -6.05
N ASP A 198 2.97 -16.56 -6.56
CA ASP A 198 1.91 -17.22 -5.76
C ASP A 198 1.48 -16.36 -4.55
N TRP A 199 1.33 -15.05 -4.77
CA TRP A 199 1.02 -14.10 -3.73
C TRP A 199 -0.28 -14.43 -3.00
N VAL A 200 -0.23 -14.48 -1.67
CA VAL A 200 -1.40 -14.60 -0.80
C VAL A 200 -1.94 -13.20 -0.49
N ASP A 201 -3.15 -12.91 -0.95
CA ASP A 201 -3.88 -11.69 -0.60
C ASP A 201 -4.34 -11.76 0.86
N LEU A 202 -3.66 -11.04 1.76
CA LEU A 202 -3.94 -11.07 3.19
C LEU A 202 -5.33 -10.47 3.51
N GLY A 203 -5.74 -9.42 2.79
CA GLY A 203 -7.09 -8.88 2.95
C GLY A 203 -8.15 -9.93 2.69
N ARG A 204 -8.03 -10.69 1.61
CA ARG A 204 -8.99 -11.73 1.23
C ARG A 204 -8.86 -13.03 2.00
N ARG A 205 -7.70 -13.30 2.58
CA ARG A 205 -7.52 -14.39 3.53
C ARG A 205 -8.35 -14.20 4.81
N PHE A 206 -8.44 -12.97 5.34
CA PHE A 206 -9.18 -12.66 6.57
C PHE A 206 -10.61 -12.18 6.33
N VAL A 207 -10.89 -11.60 5.15
CA VAL A 207 -12.23 -11.14 4.73
C VAL A 207 -12.56 -11.80 3.40
N PRO A 208 -12.95 -13.09 3.41
CA PRO A 208 -13.16 -13.87 2.18
C PRO A 208 -14.37 -13.34 1.38
N PRO A 209 -14.35 -13.49 0.04
CA PRO A 209 -15.54 -13.24 -0.77
C PRO A 209 -16.73 -14.11 -0.32
N PRO A 210 -17.97 -13.63 -0.41
CA PRO A 210 -18.39 -12.40 -1.06
C PRO A 210 -18.42 -11.17 -0.12
N GLN A 211 -17.78 -11.21 1.04
CA GLN A 211 -17.77 -10.08 1.95
C GLN A 211 -17.13 -8.85 1.28
N ARG A 212 -17.79 -7.71 1.46
CA ARG A 212 -17.29 -6.42 1.01
C ARG A 212 -16.01 -6.04 1.73
N LEU A 213 -15.04 -5.52 0.95
CA LEU A 213 -13.78 -4.98 1.49
C LEU A 213 -13.40 -3.78 0.64
N TYR A 214 -13.65 -2.57 1.14
CA TYR A 214 -13.28 -1.32 0.47
C TYR A 214 -12.18 -0.61 1.24
N THR A 215 -11.32 0.11 0.49
CA THR A 215 -10.23 0.90 1.05
C THR A 215 -10.23 2.35 0.57
N TRP A 216 -11.06 2.68 -0.41
CA TRP A 216 -11.13 3.98 -1.07
C TRP A 216 -12.56 4.41 -1.37
N TRP A 217 -12.85 5.72 -1.18
CA TRP A 217 -14.10 6.39 -1.57
C TRP A 217 -13.80 7.77 -2.14
N SER A 218 -14.37 8.07 -3.31
CA SER A 218 -14.16 9.35 -3.99
C SER A 218 -14.57 10.54 -3.13
N TYR A 219 -13.77 11.63 -3.14
CA TYR A 219 -14.14 12.92 -2.57
C TYR A 219 -15.34 13.59 -3.26
N ARG A 220 -15.71 13.14 -4.47
CA ARG A 220 -16.89 13.66 -5.20
C ARG A 220 -18.22 13.30 -4.52
N ALA A 221 -18.24 12.27 -3.69
CA ALA A 221 -19.41 11.94 -2.88
C ALA A 221 -19.51 12.91 -1.70
N LYS A 222 -20.58 13.71 -1.63
CA LYS A 222 -20.82 14.65 -0.51
C LYS A 222 -20.93 13.91 0.83
N ASP A 223 -21.59 12.78 0.83
CA ASP A 223 -21.68 11.84 1.94
C ASP A 223 -21.16 10.49 1.47
N TRP A 224 -19.90 10.22 1.79
CA TRP A 224 -19.25 9.01 1.35
C TRP A 224 -19.84 7.75 2.02
N ALA A 225 -20.23 7.88 3.30
CA ALA A 225 -20.79 6.77 4.07
C ALA A 225 -22.19 6.39 3.59
N ALA A 226 -23.07 7.39 3.36
CA ALA A 226 -24.40 7.13 2.86
C ALA A 226 -24.41 6.60 1.41
N SER A 227 -23.50 7.09 0.55
CA SER A 227 -23.40 6.61 -0.83
C SER A 227 -22.75 5.23 -0.94
N ASP A 228 -21.78 4.97 -0.07
CA ASP A 228 -20.98 3.75 0.07
C ASP A 228 -20.43 3.19 -1.26
N ARG A 229 -20.06 4.09 -2.18
CA ARG A 229 -19.49 3.74 -3.48
C ARG A 229 -18.00 3.53 -3.40
N GLY A 230 -17.60 2.57 -2.55
CA GLY A 230 -16.20 2.25 -2.31
C GLY A 230 -15.62 1.28 -3.32
N ARG A 231 -14.28 1.19 -3.29
CA ARG A 231 -13.46 0.23 -4.03
C ARG A 231 -12.31 -0.25 -3.15
N ARG A 232 -11.84 -1.47 -3.37
CA ARG A 232 -10.60 -1.94 -2.77
C ARG A 232 -9.44 -1.68 -3.73
N LEU A 233 -8.66 -0.65 -3.48
CA LEU A 233 -7.50 -0.26 -4.30
C LEU A 233 -6.18 -0.57 -3.62
N ASP A 234 -6.19 -0.67 -2.28
CA ASP A 234 -5.03 -0.92 -1.46
C ASP A 234 -4.96 -2.40 -1.08
N HIS A 235 -3.77 -2.97 -1.17
CA HIS A 235 -3.54 -4.39 -0.97
C HIS A 235 -2.34 -4.65 -0.06
N MET A 236 -2.36 -5.82 0.60
CA MET A 236 -1.21 -6.40 1.29
C MET A 236 -1.11 -7.87 0.86
N TRP A 237 -0.06 -8.18 0.09
CA TRP A 237 0.20 -9.50 -0.44
C TRP A 237 1.50 -10.06 0.12
N ALA A 238 1.48 -11.30 0.55
CA ALA A 238 2.63 -11.96 1.15
C ALA A 238 3.03 -13.22 0.38
N SER A 239 4.32 -13.55 0.38
CA SER A 239 4.79 -14.90 0.04
C SER A 239 4.17 -15.93 1.00
N ALA A 240 4.07 -17.19 0.59
CA ALA A 240 3.33 -18.22 1.31
C ALA A 240 3.83 -18.43 2.76
N ASP A 241 5.15 -18.37 2.97
CA ASP A 241 5.80 -18.48 4.27
C ASP A 241 5.46 -17.30 5.19
N VAL A 242 5.52 -16.06 4.67
CA VAL A 242 5.13 -14.85 5.40
C VAL A 242 3.62 -14.85 5.69
N ALA A 243 2.81 -15.24 4.72
CA ALA A 243 1.36 -15.36 4.92
C ALA A 243 1.01 -16.35 6.03
N ALA A 244 1.77 -17.43 6.19
CA ALA A 244 1.54 -18.42 7.24
C ALA A 244 1.66 -17.85 8.66
N THR A 245 2.47 -16.79 8.86
CA THR A 245 2.63 -16.10 10.15
C THR A 245 1.59 -15.01 10.41
N ALA A 246 0.77 -14.66 9.42
CA ALA A 246 -0.26 -13.63 9.59
C ALA A 246 -1.39 -14.12 10.52
N THR A 247 -1.66 -13.36 11.59
CA THR A 247 -2.61 -13.68 12.66
C THR A 247 -3.87 -12.82 12.62
N GLY A 248 -3.84 -11.66 11.96
CA GLY A 248 -4.98 -10.77 11.84
C GLY A 248 -4.79 -9.73 10.74
N HIS A 249 -5.91 -9.26 10.18
CA HIS A 249 -5.94 -8.17 9.21
C HIS A 249 -7.09 -7.23 9.54
N ARG A 250 -6.84 -5.93 9.49
CA ARG A 250 -7.83 -4.91 9.81
C ARG A 250 -7.77 -3.76 8.82
N VAL A 251 -8.93 -3.23 8.45
CA VAL A 251 -9.11 -1.94 7.78
C VAL A 251 -9.69 -0.93 8.77
N PHE A 252 -9.28 0.35 8.67
CA PHE A 252 -9.64 1.39 9.63
C PHE A 252 -10.59 2.41 8.97
N GLU A 253 -11.83 1.98 8.75
CA GLU A 253 -12.84 2.76 8.03
C GLU A 253 -13.13 4.11 8.70
N ASP A 254 -13.09 4.18 10.03
CA ASP A 254 -13.30 5.41 10.81
C ASP A 254 -12.35 6.54 10.39
N CYS A 255 -11.15 6.23 9.91
CA CYS A 255 -10.18 7.22 9.43
C CYS A 255 -10.73 8.06 8.27
N ARG A 256 -11.69 7.52 7.49
CA ARG A 256 -12.35 8.26 6.39
C ARG A 256 -13.25 9.38 6.89
N SER A 257 -13.68 9.35 8.14
CA SER A 257 -14.52 10.38 8.78
C SER A 257 -13.72 11.39 9.60
N TRP A 258 -12.39 11.28 9.67
CA TRP A 258 -11.57 12.24 10.40
C TRP A 258 -11.50 13.60 9.72
N LEU A 259 -11.02 14.64 10.44
CA LEU A 259 -10.81 15.96 9.87
C LEU A 259 -9.75 15.92 8.76
N LYS A 260 -10.06 16.43 7.57
CA LYS A 260 -9.19 16.41 6.38
C LYS A 260 -8.71 14.99 6.01
N PRO A 261 -9.59 14.01 5.87
CA PRO A 261 -9.20 12.63 5.68
C PRO A 261 -8.51 12.41 4.33
N SER A 262 -7.78 11.29 4.20
CA SER A 262 -7.48 10.74 2.88
C SER A 262 -8.76 10.16 2.27
N ASP A 263 -8.81 10.03 0.95
CA ASP A 263 -9.84 9.25 0.24
C ASP A 263 -9.60 7.73 0.37
N HIS A 264 -8.41 7.33 0.83
CA HIS A 264 -8.08 5.98 1.25
C HIS A 264 -8.11 5.84 2.78
N ILE A 265 -8.31 4.61 3.26
CA ILE A 265 -8.18 4.24 4.67
C ILE A 265 -6.98 3.33 4.89
N PRO A 266 -6.37 3.34 6.10
CA PRO A 266 -5.28 2.44 6.40
C PRO A 266 -5.76 1.00 6.53
N LEU A 267 -4.88 0.08 6.14
CA LEU A 267 -5.00 -1.34 6.43
C LEU A 267 -3.75 -1.80 7.19
N MET A 268 -3.92 -2.81 8.04
CA MET A 268 -2.84 -3.34 8.89
C MET A 268 -2.97 -4.85 9.01
N THR A 269 -1.84 -5.54 8.91
CA THR A 269 -1.73 -6.98 9.20
C THR A 269 -0.80 -7.20 10.39
N GLU A 270 -1.17 -8.12 11.25
CA GLU A 270 -0.38 -8.60 12.38
C GLU A 270 0.26 -9.95 12.00
N PHE A 271 1.54 -10.09 12.32
CA PHE A 271 2.31 -11.31 12.07
C PHE A 271 2.90 -11.83 13.37
N ALA A 272 2.84 -13.15 13.62
CA ALA A 272 3.63 -13.79 14.65
C ALA A 272 5.10 -13.87 14.21
N LEU A 273 6.03 -13.55 15.11
CA LEU A 273 7.47 -13.54 14.86
C LEU A 273 8.12 -14.87 15.26
#